data_e26801e5edd587b0607cf63b39bd7c0d
#
_entry.id   e26801e5edd587b0607cf63b39bd7c0d
#
_cell.length_a   1.000
_cell.length_b   1.000
_cell.length_c   1.000
_cell.angle_alpha   90.00
_cell.angle_beta   90.00
_cell.angle_gamma   90.00
#
_symmetry.space_group_name_H-M   'P 1'
#
loop_
_entity.id
_entity.type
_entity.pdbx_description
1 polymer ?
#
loop_
_entity_poly.entity_id
_entity_poly.type
_entity_poly.pdbx_seq_one_letter_code
_entity_poly.pdbx_strand_id
1 'polypeptide(L)'
;MHYKISLWFIMDKSDILGYILILFILVICAYIYFDTDSFQLKCIVSTVDGNKYCVRERDQVQKAADLLAKITQKCKKLVDYVDKKYPEKENIRRLVNGYNPQKIMETLPTSQYTAYSENKGEKLAFCLNRKKNDNDNLIDEHTLMFVAIHELSHVATKSIGHKDEFWQNFKFLLQEAKEANIHNPEDYKQSPKEYCGMSIKDNPYFDS
;
A
#
# COMPACT_ATOMS: atom_id res chain seq x y z
N MET A 1 -8.58 41.60 -59.24
CA MET A 1 -7.98 40.26 -59.49
C MET A 1 -7.78 39.61 -58.15
N HIS A 2 -8.79 38.82 -57.69
CA HIS A 2 -8.76 38.17 -56.40
C HIS A 2 -8.25 36.74 -56.56
N TYR A 3 -7.05 36.47 -56.05
CA TYR A 3 -6.55 35.11 -55.90
C TYR A 3 -7.16 34.50 -54.64
N LYS A 4 -8.15 33.60 -54.81
CA LYS A 4 -8.57 32.64 -53.78
C LYS A 4 -7.55 31.51 -53.79
N ILE A 5 -6.66 31.50 -52.79
CA ILE A 5 -5.82 30.34 -52.48
C ILE A 5 -6.71 29.40 -51.68
N SER A 6 -7.31 28.42 -52.32
CA SER A 6 -7.95 27.28 -51.62
C SER A 6 -6.86 26.22 -51.36
N LEU A 7 -6.24 26.25 -50.21
CA LEU A 7 -5.41 25.17 -49.71
C LEU A 7 -6.33 23.98 -49.35
N TRP A 8 -6.67 23.16 -50.32
CA TRP A 8 -7.17 21.81 -50.09
C TRP A 8 -5.94 20.94 -49.73
N PHE A 9 -5.72 20.72 -48.43
CA PHE A 9 -4.77 19.73 -47.95
C PHE A 9 -5.40 18.37 -48.24
N ILE A 10 -5.06 17.76 -49.38
CA ILE A 10 -5.41 16.38 -49.67
C ILE A 10 -4.50 15.52 -48.81
N MET A 11 -4.96 15.17 -47.59
CA MET A 11 -4.27 14.22 -46.75
C MET A 11 -4.32 12.83 -47.42
N ASP A 12 -3.14 12.29 -47.71
CA ASP A 12 -3.03 10.92 -48.22
C ASP A 12 -3.47 9.91 -47.11
N LYS A 13 -3.96 8.74 -47.51
CA LYS A 13 -4.38 7.68 -46.56
C LYS A 13 -3.24 7.28 -45.62
N SER A 14 -2.00 7.35 -46.07
CA SER A 14 -0.80 7.13 -45.25
C SER A 14 -0.63 8.18 -44.15
N ASP A 15 -0.96 9.46 -44.43
CA ASP A 15 -0.88 10.54 -43.44
C ASP A 15 -1.94 10.36 -42.34
N ILE A 16 -3.17 9.99 -42.74
CA ILE A 16 -4.27 9.71 -41.81
C ILE A 16 -3.89 8.56 -40.88
N LEU A 17 -3.32 7.49 -41.42
CA LEU A 17 -2.87 6.34 -40.62
C LEU A 17 -1.74 6.77 -39.63
N GLY A 18 -0.83 7.60 -40.08
CA GLY A 18 0.23 8.19 -39.24
C GLY A 18 -0.33 8.99 -38.06
N TYR A 19 -1.30 9.88 -38.31
CA TYR A 19 -1.94 10.67 -37.24
C TYR A 19 -2.73 9.80 -36.25
N ILE A 20 -3.42 8.76 -36.73
CA ILE A 20 -4.13 7.80 -35.85
C ILE A 20 -3.14 7.08 -34.94
N LEU A 21 -1.99 6.63 -35.49
CA LEU A 21 -0.96 5.97 -34.69
C LEU A 21 -0.36 6.89 -33.62
N ILE A 22 -0.07 8.14 -33.99
CA ILE A 22 0.45 9.16 -33.05
C ILE A 22 -0.59 9.39 -31.94
N LEU A 23 -1.85 9.59 -32.29
CA LEU A 23 -2.91 9.80 -31.30
C LEU A 23 -3.04 8.60 -30.37
N PHE A 24 -2.98 7.38 -30.88
CA PHE A 24 -3.01 6.15 -30.08
C PHE A 24 -1.84 6.06 -29.11
N ILE A 25 -0.62 6.38 -29.55
CA ILE A 25 0.57 6.43 -28.69
C ILE A 25 0.39 7.49 -27.60
N LEU A 26 -0.10 8.69 -27.91
CA LEU A 26 -0.33 9.74 -26.94
C LEU A 26 -1.37 9.33 -25.89
N VAL A 27 -2.44 8.64 -26.30
CA VAL A 27 -3.46 8.11 -25.36
C VAL A 27 -2.86 7.07 -24.44
N ILE A 28 -2.03 6.14 -24.95
CA ILE A 28 -1.34 5.14 -24.14
C ILE A 28 -0.37 5.83 -23.16
N CYS A 29 0.43 6.79 -23.62
CA CYS A 29 1.34 7.54 -22.76
C CYS A 29 0.61 8.30 -21.66
N ALA A 30 -0.53 8.94 -21.99
CA ALA A 30 -1.36 9.61 -21.01
C ALA A 30 -1.97 8.61 -20.00
N TYR A 31 -2.47 7.48 -20.48
CA TYR A 31 -2.98 6.42 -19.62
C TYR A 31 -1.90 5.93 -18.65
N ILE A 32 -0.71 5.58 -19.14
CA ILE A 32 0.42 5.15 -18.30
C ILE A 32 0.80 6.27 -17.32
N TYR A 33 0.85 7.53 -17.77
CA TYR A 33 1.20 8.67 -16.92
C TYR A 33 0.23 8.83 -15.75
N PHE A 34 -1.09 8.73 -15.98
CA PHE A 34 -2.09 8.90 -14.93
C PHE A 34 -2.29 7.66 -14.05
N ASP A 35 -1.95 6.47 -14.55
CA ASP A 35 -2.13 5.21 -13.80
C ASP A 35 -0.87 4.79 -13.02
N THR A 36 0.26 5.47 -13.22
CA THR A 36 1.52 5.11 -12.55
C THR A 36 1.62 5.77 -11.16
N ASP A 37 1.76 4.94 -10.13
CA ASP A 37 1.97 5.32 -8.72
C ASP A 37 3.07 6.38 -8.56
N SER A 38 4.11 6.32 -9.38
CA SER A 38 5.29 7.19 -9.33
C SER A 38 4.99 8.67 -9.57
N PHE A 39 3.87 9.00 -10.24
CA PHE A 39 3.49 10.40 -10.52
C PHE A 39 2.49 10.98 -9.53
N GLN A 40 1.88 10.13 -8.68
CA GLN A 40 0.89 10.54 -7.69
C GLN A 40 1.45 10.58 -6.26
N LEU A 41 2.64 10.03 -6.05
CA LEU A 41 3.31 10.00 -4.75
C LEU A 41 4.65 10.73 -4.82
N LYS A 42 4.99 11.40 -3.74
CA LYS A 42 6.31 12.02 -3.53
C LYS A 42 7.19 11.06 -2.76
N CYS A 43 8.32 10.68 -3.35
CA CYS A 43 9.26 9.76 -2.72
C CYS A 43 10.39 10.53 -2.04
N ILE A 44 10.52 10.35 -0.73
CA ILE A 44 11.53 11.03 0.10
C ILE A 44 12.28 10.02 0.96
N VAL A 45 13.45 10.43 1.42
CA VAL A 45 14.28 9.64 2.34
C VAL A 45 13.79 9.84 3.77
N SER A 46 13.52 8.74 4.49
CA SER A 46 13.15 8.78 5.90
C SER A 46 14.36 9.10 6.78
N THR A 47 14.14 9.91 7.82
CA THR A 47 15.14 10.19 8.85
C THR A 47 15.33 9.03 9.84
N VAL A 48 14.40 8.06 9.84
CA VAL A 48 14.39 6.93 10.78
C VAL A 48 15.37 5.83 10.36
N ASP A 49 15.47 5.55 9.05
CA ASP A 49 16.26 4.42 8.55
C ASP A 49 17.07 4.71 7.29
N GLY A 50 16.97 5.92 6.74
CA GLY A 50 17.67 6.33 5.53
C GLY A 50 17.12 5.72 4.23
N ASN A 51 16.04 4.96 4.28
CA ASN A 51 15.40 4.40 3.10
C ASN A 51 14.41 5.37 2.46
N LYS A 52 14.12 5.15 1.17
CA LYS A 52 13.20 5.96 0.39
C LYS A 52 11.78 5.41 0.49
N TYR A 53 10.84 6.27 0.87
CA TYR A 53 9.41 5.96 0.94
C TYR A 53 8.59 6.89 0.07
N CYS A 54 7.60 6.34 -0.65
CA CYS A 54 6.71 7.11 -1.50
C CYS A 54 5.39 7.33 -0.76
N VAL A 55 5.06 8.60 -0.52
CA VAL A 55 3.89 9.05 0.24
C VAL A 55 3.14 10.14 -0.52
N ARG A 56 1.88 10.38 -0.19
CA ARG A 56 1.09 11.48 -0.77
C ARG A 56 1.73 12.83 -0.42
N GLU A 57 1.66 13.77 -1.34
CA GLU A 57 2.12 15.13 -1.09
C GLU A 57 1.22 15.80 -0.03
N ARG A 58 1.85 16.37 0.99
CA ARG A 58 1.22 17.05 2.13
C ARG A 58 2.24 17.90 2.88
N ASP A 59 1.81 18.76 3.80
CA ASP A 59 2.73 19.58 4.62
C ASP A 59 3.64 18.71 5.51
N GLN A 60 3.12 17.59 6.02
CA GLN A 60 3.86 16.67 6.90
C GLN A 60 4.45 15.46 6.14
N VAL A 61 4.92 15.65 4.90
CA VAL A 61 5.45 14.58 4.06
C VAL A 61 6.58 13.78 4.72
N GLN A 62 7.47 14.45 5.47
CA GLN A 62 8.56 13.79 6.21
C GLN A 62 8.02 12.88 7.31
N LYS A 63 7.05 13.34 8.09
CA LYS A 63 6.44 12.51 9.15
C LYS A 63 5.73 11.27 8.58
N ALA A 64 5.11 11.40 7.40
CA ALA A 64 4.47 10.29 6.72
C ALA A 64 5.48 9.22 6.29
N ALA A 65 6.60 9.64 5.70
CA ALA A 65 7.68 8.72 5.34
C ALA A 65 8.34 8.08 6.58
N ASP A 66 8.55 8.85 7.64
CA ASP A 66 9.11 8.35 8.90
C ASP A 66 8.16 7.36 9.59
N LEU A 67 6.84 7.57 9.48
CA LEU A 67 5.84 6.62 9.97
C LEU A 67 5.92 5.29 9.19
N LEU A 68 5.99 5.32 7.85
CA LEU A 68 6.19 4.11 7.04
C LEU A 68 7.51 3.40 7.39
N ALA A 69 8.59 4.13 7.61
CA ALA A 69 9.88 3.57 8.00
C ALA A 69 9.77 2.80 9.33
N LYS A 70 9.12 3.39 10.34
CA LYS A 70 8.89 2.73 11.64
C LYS A 70 8.07 1.44 11.49
N ILE A 71 6.99 1.49 10.69
CA ILE A 71 6.15 0.33 10.44
C ILE A 71 6.96 -0.75 9.70
N THR A 72 7.73 -0.37 8.67
CA THR A 72 8.60 -1.30 7.93
C THR A 72 9.59 -2.01 8.85
N GLN A 73 10.24 -1.27 9.76
CA GLN A 73 11.15 -1.87 10.73
C GLN A 73 10.43 -2.83 11.69
N LYS A 74 9.22 -2.48 12.16
CA LYS A 74 8.43 -3.36 13.03
C LYS A 74 7.95 -4.60 12.29
N CYS A 75 7.48 -4.47 11.06
CA CYS A 75 7.11 -5.61 10.21
C CYS A 75 8.31 -6.55 10.00
N LYS A 76 9.48 -5.98 9.65
CA LYS A 76 10.69 -6.77 9.49
C LYS A 76 11.05 -7.52 10.77
N LYS A 77 11.03 -6.85 11.92
CA LYS A 77 11.30 -7.50 13.22
C LYS A 77 10.32 -8.64 13.49
N LEU A 78 9.03 -8.47 13.17
CA LEU A 78 8.03 -9.52 13.35
C LEU A 78 8.29 -10.71 12.42
N VAL A 79 8.55 -10.45 11.14
CA VAL A 79 8.86 -11.49 10.15
C VAL A 79 10.12 -12.28 10.57
N ASP A 80 11.20 -11.58 10.92
CA ASP A 80 12.46 -12.19 11.38
C ASP A 80 12.24 -13.01 12.68
N TYR A 81 11.39 -12.53 13.59
CA TYR A 81 11.07 -13.21 14.84
C TYR A 81 10.32 -14.52 14.61
N VAL A 82 9.25 -14.50 13.80
CA VAL A 82 8.45 -15.70 13.53
C VAL A 82 9.21 -16.71 12.65
N ASP A 83 10.07 -16.24 11.74
CA ASP A 83 10.94 -17.10 10.93
C ASP A 83 11.90 -17.91 11.83
N LYS A 84 12.57 -17.22 12.75
CA LYS A 84 13.47 -17.88 13.72
C LYS A 84 12.75 -18.84 14.65
N LYS A 85 11.50 -18.52 15.06
CA LYS A 85 10.74 -19.32 16.03
C LYS A 85 10.01 -20.50 15.39
N TYR A 86 9.60 -20.37 14.12
CA TYR A 86 8.76 -21.35 13.42
C TYR A 86 9.20 -21.63 11.98
N PRO A 87 10.48 -21.97 11.73
CA PRO A 87 11.03 -22.09 10.37
C PRO A 87 10.32 -23.16 9.52
N GLU A 88 9.69 -24.15 10.16
CA GLU A 88 9.04 -25.28 9.49
C GLU A 88 7.58 -25.03 9.12
N LYS A 89 6.95 -23.95 9.66
CA LYS A 89 5.56 -23.66 9.35
C LYS A 89 5.40 -23.10 7.95
N GLU A 90 4.53 -23.69 7.13
CA GLU A 90 4.31 -23.25 5.75
C GLU A 90 3.81 -21.81 5.62
N ASN A 91 2.92 -21.37 6.53
CA ASN A 91 2.44 -19.98 6.54
C ASN A 91 3.58 -18.99 6.82
N ILE A 92 4.55 -19.35 7.66
CA ILE A 92 5.73 -18.53 7.93
C ILE A 92 6.68 -18.51 6.73
N ARG A 93 6.92 -19.66 6.09
CA ARG A 93 7.70 -19.69 4.83
C ARG A 93 7.07 -18.80 3.75
N ARG A 94 5.72 -18.83 3.60
CA ARG A 94 5.03 -17.93 2.67
C ARG A 94 5.24 -16.46 3.04
N LEU A 95 5.12 -16.12 4.32
CA LEU A 95 5.33 -14.76 4.82
C LEU A 95 6.76 -14.27 4.53
N VAL A 96 7.76 -15.06 4.87
CA VAL A 96 9.18 -14.71 4.68
C VAL A 96 9.52 -14.55 3.20
N ASN A 97 9.05 -15.47 2.35
CA ASN A 97 9.32 -15.42 0.91
C ASN A 97 8.56 -14.31 0.19
N GLY A 98 7.38 -13.95 0.69
CA GLY A 98 6.54 -12.93 0.05
C GLY A 98 6.84 -11.50 0.52
N TYR A 99 7.20 -11.30 1.77
CA TYR A 99 7.39 -9.97 2.34
C TYR A 99 8.57 -9.22 1.75
N ASN A 100 8.31 -8.07 1.13
CA ASN A 100 9.34 -7.20 0.57
C ASN A 100 9.38 -5.85 1.31
N PRO A 101 10.31 -5.63 2.25
CA PRO A 101 10.42 -4.38 3.00
C PRO A 101 10.81 -3.17 2.16
N GLN A 102 11.30 -3.36 0.92
CA GLN A 102 11.70 -2.26 0.03
C GLN A 102 10.54 -1.72 -0.82
N LYS A 103 9.40 -2.42 -0.84
CA LYS A 103 8.22 -2.03 -1.61
C LYS A 103 7.02 -1.72 -0.70
N ILE A 104 7.26 -0.85 0.27
CA ILE A 104 6.23 -0.33 1.18
C ILE A 104 6.00 1.14 0.85
N MET A 105 4.73 1.51 0.62
CA MET A 105 4.35 2.87 0.22
C MET A 105 2.99 3.27 0.76
N GLU A 106 2.62 4.52 0.58
CA GLU A 106 1.26 4.98 0.84
C GLU A 106 0.33 4.61 -0.32
N THR A 107 -0.94 4.31 -0.01
CA THR A 107 -1.98 4.11 -1.05
C THR A 107 -2.23 5.39 -1.83
N LEU A 108 -2.55 5.28 -3.11
CA LEU A 108 -2.94 6.43 -3.93
C LEU A 108 -4.20 7.11 -3.38
N PRO A 109 -4.37 8.43 -3.55
CA PRO A 109 -5.60 9.13 -3.21
C PRO A 109 -6.82 8.53 -3.90
N THR A 110 -6.64 8.06 -5.13
CA THR A 110 -7.66 7.46 -5.99
C THR A 110 -7.95 5.99 -5.69
N SER A 111 -7.08 5.31 -4.90
CA SER A 111 -7.26 3.89 -4.57
C SER A 111 -8.60 3.65 -3.88
N GLN A 112 -9.31 2.61 -4.28
CA GLN A 112 -10.51 2.15 -3.56
C GLN A 112 -10.16 1.42 -2.24
N TYR A 113 -8.91 0.97 -2.10
CA TYR A 113 -8.43 0.24 -0.92
C TYR A 113 -7.80 1.19 0.10
N THR A 114 -7.99 0.88 1.37
CA THR A 114 -7.36 1.58 2.50
C THR A 114 -5.97 1.01 2.82
N ALA A 115 -5.82 -0.29 2.66
CA ALA A 115 -4.55 -1.00 2.64
C ALA A 115 -4.67 -2.18 1.69
N TYR A 116 -3.54 -2.67 1.17
CA TYR A 116 -3.52 -3.87 0.35
C TYR A 116 -2.13 -4.49 0.25
N SER A 117 -2.12 -5.80 0.04
CA SER A 117 -0.95 -6.58 -0.35
C SER A 117 -1.07 -6.98 -1.82
N GLU A 118 -0.12 -6.59 -2.64
CA GLU A 118 -0.03 -6.97 -4.06
C GLU A 118 0.87 -8.20 -4.20
N ASN A 119 0.47 -9.16 -5.05
CA ASN A 119 1.21 -10.39 -5.35
C ASN A 119 1.76 -11.11 -4.10
N LYS A 120 0.92 -11.22 -3.05
CA LYS A 120 1.30 -11.90 -1.80
C LYS A 120 2.56 -11.32 -1.13
N GLY A 121 2.63 -10.00 -1.04
CA GLY A 121 3.66 -9.30 -0.28
C GLY A 121 4.76 -8.66 -1.11
N GLU A 122 4.73 -8.80 -2.44
CA GLU A 122 5.68 -8.09 -3.30
C GLU A 122 5.64 -6.59 -3.06
N LYS A 123 4.44 -6.02 -2.86
CA LYS A 123 4.22 -4.63 -2.46
C LYS A 123 3.16 -4.55 -1.37
N LEU A 124 3.39 -3.72 -0.36
CA LEU A 124 2.41 -3.36 0.64
C LEU A 124 2.11 -1.86 0.57
N ALA A 125 0.84 -1.52 0.57
CA ALA A 125 0.42 -0.13 0.55
C ALA A 125 -0.57 0.16 1.69
N PHE A 126 -0.39 1.32 2.34
CA PHE A 126 -1.16 1.74 3.50
C PHE A 126 -1.68 3.14 3.34
N CYS A 127 -2.93 3.40 3.68
CA CYS A 127 -3.40 4.75 3.91
C CYS A 127 -2.80 5.26 5.22
N LEU A 128 -2.26 6.46 5.22
CA LEU A 128 -1.60 7.03 6.40
C LEU A 128 -2.48 8.04 7.14
N ASN A 129 -3.73 8.20 6.77
CA ASN A 129 -4.64 9.19 7.33
C ASN A 129 -5.78 8.54 8.11
N ARG A 130 -6.35 9.27 9.08
CA ARG A 130 -7.61 8.87 9.75
C ARG A 130 -8.78 8.89 8.79
N LYS A 131 -8.89 9.94 7.96
CA LYS A 131 -9.89 10.06 6.88
C LYS A 131 -9.19 10.09 5.54
N LYS A 132 -9.77 9.47 4.53
CA LYS A 132 -9.12 9.25 3.23
C LYS A 132 -8.65 10.53 2.54
N ASN A 133 -9.38 11.62 2.68
CA ASN A 133 -9.12 12.92 2.04
C ASN A 133 -8.58 13.98 3.02
N ASP A 134 -8.19 13.58 4.23
CA ASP A 134 -7.63 14.49 5.22
C ASP A 134 -6.10 14.36 5.20
N ASN A 135 -5.44 15.33 4.60
CA ASN A 135 -3.99 15.30 4.44
C ASN A 135 -3.21 15.67 5.71
N ASP A 136 -3.88 16.21 6.74
CA ASP A 136 -3.20 16.78 7.90
C ASP A 136 -3.18 15.85 9.12
N ASN A 137 -4.08 14.88 9.19
CA ASN A 137 -4.23 13.98 10.33
C ASN A 137 -3.68 12.58 10.01
N LEU A 138 -2.38 12.38 10.23
CA LEU A 138 -1.77 11.07 10.13
C LEU A 138 -2.38 10.12 11.18
N ILE A 139 -2.52 8.86 10.78
CA ILE A 139 -2.88 7.77 11.69
C ILE A 139 -1.76 7.56 12.72
N ASP A 140 -2.12 7.13 13.91
CA ASP A 140 -1.12 6.75 14.91
C ASP A 140 -0.41 5.45 14.52
N GLU A 141 0.83 5.33 14.97
CA GLU A 141 1.71 4.20 14.67
C GLU A 141 1.13 2.87 15.15
N HIS A 142 0.40 2.88 16.28
CA HIS A 142 -0.17 1.68 16.86
C HIS A 142 -1.29 1.10 15.99
N THR A 143 -2.24 1.94 15.57
CA THR A 143 -3.32 1.54 14.66
C THR A 143 -2.77 1.10 13.31
N LEU A 144 -1.77 1.80 12.77
CA LEU A 144 -1.14 1.42 11.50
C LEU A 144 -0.41 0.07 11.60
N MET A 145 0.22 -0.23 12.75
CA MET A 145 0.86 -1.53 12.96
C MET A 145 -0.16 -2.68 12.98
N PHE A 146 -1.33 -2.49 13.57
CA PHE A 146 -2.41 -3.48 13.51
C PHE A 146 -2.82 -3.76 12.06
N VAL A 147 -3.00 -2.72 11.24
CA VAL A 147 -3.31 -2.87 9.81
C VAL A 147 -2.15 -3.54 9.06
N ALA A 148 -0.91 -3.21 9.41
CA ALA A 148 0.25 -3.87 8.79
C ALA A 148 0.31 -5.36 9.11
N ILE A 149 -0.03 -5.79 10.35
CA ILE A 149 -0.12 -7.21 10.71
C ILE A 149 -1.26 -7.89 9.92
N HIS A 150 -2.39 -7.20 9.69
CA HIS A 150 -3.46 -7.69 8.83
C HIS A 150 -2.95 -7.99 7.40
N GLU A 151 -2.21 -7.06 6.80
CA GLU A 151 -1.64 -7.25 5.45
C GLU A 151 -0.57 -8.37 5.43
N LEU A 152 0.28 -8.46 6.45
CA LEU A 152 1.23 -9.58 6.60
C LEU A 152 0.49 -10.93 6.72
N SER A 153 -0.70 -10.94 7.32
CA SER A 153 -1.52 -12.14 7.41
C SER A 153 -2.05 -12.59 6.04
N HIS A 154 -2.35 -11.66 5.14
CA HIS A 154 -2.65 -11.99 3.73
C HIS A 154 -1.46 -12.61 3.02
N VAL A 155 -0.24 -12.16 3.30
CA VAL A 155 1.00 -12.74 2.75
C VAL A 155 1.20 -14.17 3.27
N ALA A 156 0.99 -14.40 4.57
CA ALA A 156 1.10 -15.71 5.21
C ALA A 156 0.04 -16.72 4.73
N THR A 157 -1.12 -16.23 4.26
CA THR A 157 -2.29 -17.04 3.91
C THR A 157 -2.24 -17.50 2.45
N LYS A 158 -2.51 -18.78 2.18
CA LYS A 158 -2.55 -19.34 0.82
C LYS A 158 -3.79 -18.85 0.05
N SER A 159 -4.95 -18.90 0.70
CA SER A 159 -6.23 -18.49 0.09
C SER A 159 -6.32 -16.97 -0.12
N ILE A 160 -7.27 -16.55 -0.97
CA ILE A 160 -7.59 -15.14 -1.19
C ILE A 160 -8.79 -14.75 -0.31
N GLY A 161 -8.78 -13.51 0.21
CA GLY A 161 -9.82 -12.95 1.06
C GLY A 161 -9.72 -13.39 2.52
N HIS A 162 -10.75 -13.07 3.31
CA HIS A 162 -10.77 -13.25 4.76
C HIS A 162 -11.47 -14.58 5.15
N LYS A 163 -10.90 -15.72 4.73
CA LYS A 163 -11.36 -17.07 5.12
C LYS A 163 -10.77 -17.46 6.48
N ASP A 164 -11.18 -18.60 7.01
CA ASP A 164 -10.74 -19.10 8.33
C ASP A 164 -9.20 -19.15 8.46
N GLU A 165 -8.50 -19.60 7.39
CA GLU A 165 -7.03 -19.61 7.37
C GLU A 165 -6.44 -18.20 7.59
N PHE A 166 -7.07 -17.17 7.01
CA PHE A 166 -6.63 -15.79 7.20
C PHE A 166 -6.81 -15.35 8.65
N TRP A 167 -7.98 -15.57 9.25
CA TRP A 167 -8.25 -15.18 10.63
C TRP A 167 -7.34 -15.88 11.64
N GLN A 168 -7.05 -17.17 11.41
CA GLN A 168 -6.09 -17.94 12.20
C GLN A 168 -4.66 -17.34 12.10
N ASN A 169 -4.21 -17.00 10.89
CA ASN A 169 -2.91 -16.38 10.69
C ASN A 169 -2.86 -14.98 11.31
N PHE A 170 -3.93 -14.19 11.21
CA PHE A 170 -4.00 -12.86 11.79
C PHE A 170 -3.95 -12.91 13.32
N LYS A 171 -4.75 -13.75 13.95
CA LYS A 171 -4.69 -13.97 15.39
C LYS A 171 -3.30 -14.43 15.82
N PHE A 172 -2.71 -15.40 15.12
CA PHE A 172 -1.39 -15.90 15.38
C PHE A 172 -0.31 -14.80 15.31
N LEU A 173 -0.29 -14.01 14.24
CA LEU A 173 0.70 -12.92 14.09
C LEU A 173 0.52 -11.81 15.14
N LEU A 174 -0.71 -11.51 15.57
CA LEU A 174 -0.96 -10.58 16.68
C LEU A 174 -0.43 -11.11 18.00
N GLN A 175 -0.56 -12.42 18.28
CA GLN A 175 -0.01 -13.07 19.47
C GLN A 175 1.52 -12.99 19.48
N GLU A 176 2.15 -13.33 18.35
CA GLU A 176 3.61 -13.29 18.21
C GLU A 176 4.15 -11.84 18.28
N ALA A 177 3.43 -10.88 17.71
CA ALA A 177 3.80 -9.46 17.79
C ALA A 177 3.75 -8.93 19.24
N LYS A 178 2.79 -9.40 20.04
CA LYS A 178 2.73 -9.08 21.48
C LYS A 178 3.87 -9.72 22.24
N GLU A 179 4.11 -11.00 22.03
CA GLU A 179 5.19 -11.74 22.72
C GLU A 179 6.57 -11.11 22.42
N ALA A 180 6.79 -10.68 21.17
CA ALA A 180 8.01 -10.00 20.74
C ALA A 180 8.10 -8.52 21.19
N ASN A 181 7.11 -7.99 21.92
CA ASN A 181 7.01 -6.57 22.31
C ASN A 181 7.06 -5.60 21.10
N ILE A 182 6.50 -6.00 19.97
CA ILE A 182 6.41 -5.21 18.74
C ILE A 182 5.10 -4.43 18.68
N HIS A 183 4.00 -5.07 19.10
CA HIS A 183 2.66 -4.50 19.11
C HIS A 183 1.86 -5.05 20.31
N ASN A 184 1.19 -4.17 21.04
CA ASN A 184 0.30 -4.57 22.12
C ASN A 184 -1.16 -4.47 21.63
N PRO A 185 -1.87 -5.59 21.42
CA PRO A 185 -3.22 -5.55 20.86
C PRO A 185 -4.20 -4.73 21.72
N GLU A 186 -5.02 -3.89 21.07
CA GLU A 186 -6.13 -3.16 21.69
C GLU A 186 -7.46 -3.85 21.37
N ASP A 187 -8.41 -3.81 22.31
CA ASP A 187 -9.76 -4.29 22.08
C ASP A 187 -10.59 -3.20 21.37
N TYR A 188 -10.67 -3.31 20.05
CA TYR A 188 -11.41 -2.35 19.24
C TYR A 188 -12.94 -2.48 19.34
N LYS A 189 -13.46 -3.55 19.96
CA LYS A 189 -14.89 -3.63 20.32
C LYS A 189 -15.22 -2.61 21.42
N GLN A 190 -14.29 -2.41 22.36
CA GLN A 190 -14.44 -1.43 23.43
C GLN A 190 -14.00 -0.01 23.02
N SER A 191 -12.99 0.09 22.17
CA SER A 191 -12.39 1.38 21.75
C SER A 191 -12.16 1.43 20.24
N PRO A 192 -13.22 1.62 19.42
CA PRO A 192 -13.11 1.66 17.97
C PRO A 192 -12.13 2.74 17.49
N LYS A 193 -11.38 2.46 16.42
CA LYS A 193 -10.42 3.39 15.81
C LYS A 193 -10.82 3.73 14.38
N GLU A 194 -10.69 5.00 14.02
CA GLU A 194 -10.87 5.42 12.64
C GLU A 194 -9.58 5.24 11.84
N TYR A 195 -9.68 4.59 10.69
CA TYR A 195 -8.60 4.35 9.76
C TYR A 195 -9.08 4.60 8.32
N CYS A 196 -8.53 5.60 7.66
CA CYS A 196 -8.83 5.93 6.26
C CYS A 196 -10.35 6.06 5.94
N GLY A 197 -11.14 6.60 6.88
CA GLY A 197 -12.58 6.77 6.74
C GLY A 197 -13.41 5.53 7.03
N MET A 198 -12.79 4.42 7.42
CA MET A 198 -13.46 3.24 7.96
C MET A 198 -13.23 3.13 9.47
N SER A 199 -14.12 2.42 10.16
CA SER A 199 -13.97 2.17 11.59
C SER A 199 -13.51 0.73 11.83
N ILE A 200 -12.36 0.58 12.48
CA ILE A 200 -11.89 -0.71 13.01
C ILE A 200 -12.64 -0.96 14.31
N LYS A 201 -13.43 -2.04 14.36
CA LYS A 201 -14.33 -2.37 15.48
C LYS A 201 -14.08 -3.76 16.06
N ASP A 202 -13.08 -4.46 15.57
CA ASP A 202 -12.79 -5.82 15.98
C ASP A 202 -11.30 -6.13 15.94
N ASN A 203 -10.87 -7.07 16.78
CA ASN A 203 -9.50 -7.56 16.83
C ASN A 203 -9.53 -9.06 17.20
N PRO A 204 -9.14 -9.95 16.27
CA PRO A 204 -9.21 -11.40 16.48
C PRO A 204 -8.29 -11.90 17.60
N TYR A 205 -7.39 -11.07 18.09
CA TYR A 205 -6.58 -11.40 19.28
C TYR A 205 -7.45 -11.75 20.49
N PHE A 206 -8.62 -11.07 20.67
CA PHE A 206 -9.52 -11.21 21.80
C PHE A 206 -10.65 -12.21 21.54
N ASP A 207 -10.75 -12.80 20.35
CA ASP A 207 -11.74 -13.83 20.08
C ASP A 207 -11.36 -15.15 20.78
N SER A 208 -12.36 -15.81 21.37
CA SER A 208 -12.23 -17.10 22.04
C SER A 208 -11.92 -18.26 21.08
#